data_05b4fdae12e44410ced2484fc8342269
#
_entry.id   05b4fdae12e44410ced2484fc8342269
#
_cell.length_a   1.000
_cell.length_b   1.000
_cell.length_c   1.000
_cell.angle_alpha   90.00
_cell.angle_beta   90.00
_cell.angle_gamma   90.00
#
_symmetry.space_group_name_H-M   'P 1'
#
loop_
_entity.id
_entity.type
_entity.pdbx_description
1 polymer ?
#
loop_
_entity_poly.entity_id
_entity_poly.type
_entity_poly.pdbx_seq_one_letter_code
_entity_poly.pdbx_strand_id
1 'polypeptide(L)'
;RAVVGDVSKLTALSRGRNLFGYAPYTDEIIEGFSRNAIESGLGIMRIFDALNDVNNVKSTIKYIKKYGGIADCAVCYTIDPHFSGMERFKAMLKGKRLPKAVFTDEYFLSKAQQMAALGADMITIKDMSGLIPPKRVSGLIKLFKKHLSIPIDFHTHCTPGYGLASVVAAIEAGADIVDTNIWNFAGGPAAPAIELIWIFCQKMGVELDINMEAVAKINKELYAIRKELDAVDAVKVFPNPFNPLTDKLPEHIDKEFDRAVAAAKSGNEAELIDACHAIERYFNFPKPNELVQKAEIPGGMYTNMVAQLKQLKSESILESAMKLIPRVRLDAGLPPLVTPTSQIVGAQAVACAMDEKAGRPMYTTKSSQFVGLVKGEYGKTPVAIDPEFRLKIAGVREETPYDTSKYQMQPNPELPEAGGVKLAENEKEVLLLELFPMVAKTYLTGVKVKAYEAKKAAEAPKAETKAEEAPAGQPITGNTVNAPLPGRILEIKVKVGDSVKAGQEIAVLEAMKMENSIVSDYAGTVKQILVKTGDNVQTDAALIEVE
;
A
#
# COMPACT_ATOMS: atom_id res chain seq x y z
N ARG A 1 -9.92 21.36 -5.29
CA ARG A 1 -9.32 22.71 -5.14
C ARG A 1 -10.37 23.82 -5.19
N ALA A 2 -11.30 23.77 -6.12
CA ALA A 2 -12.35 24.79 -6.24
C ALA A 2 -13.17 25.01 -4.94
N VAL A 3 -13.36 23.96 -4.13
CA VAL A 3 -14.07 24.01 -2.85
C VAL A 3 -13.14 24.41 -1.70
N VAL A 4 -11.95 23.82 -1.65
CA VAL A 4 -10.97 23.99 -0.55
C VAL A 4 -10.24 25.35 -0.63
N GLY A 5 -10.10 25.92 -1.83
CA GLY A 5 -9.34 27.15 -2.06
C GLY A 5 -7.88 27.03 -1.60
N ASP A 6 -7.37 28.05 -0.93
CA ASP A 6 -6.00 28.07 -0.38
C ASP A 6 -5.95 27.85 1.14
N VAL A 7 -7.09 27.52 1.76
CA VAL A 7 -7.19 27.30 3.22
C VAL A 7 -6.38 26.08 3.65
N SER A 8 -6.44 24.99 2.86
CA SER A 8 -5.69 23.77 3.14
C SER A 8 -4.95 23.27 1.88
N LYS A 9 -3.79 22.69 2.07
CA LYS A 9 -3.04 22.03 1.00
C LYS A 9 -3.54 20.60 0.84
N LEU A 10 -3.90 20.23 -0.39
CA LEU A 10 -4.21 18.84 -0.73
C LEU A 10 -2.92 18.05 -0.81
N THR A 11 -2.87 16.90 -0.16
CA THR A 11 -1.72 16.00 -0.15
C THR A 11 -2.05 14.68 -0.83
N ALA A 12 -1.15 14.17 -1.66
CA ALA A 12 -1.22 12.84 -2.23
C ALA A 12 0.08 12.06 -1.97
N LEU A 13 0.00 10.73 -2.06
CA LEU A 13 1.12 9.82 -1.86
C LEU A 13 1.59 9.25 -3.20
N SER A 14 2.91 9.15 -3.39
CA SER A 14 3.51 8.51 -4.55
C SER A 14 4.70 7.64 -4.15
N ARG A 15 4.90 6.51 -4.86
CA ARG A 15 5.99 5.56 -4.64
C ARG A 15 7.18 5.86 -5.55
N GLY A 16 7.76 7.06 -5.44
CA GLY A 16 8.89 7.46 -6.27
C GLY A 16 8.64 7.19 -7.77
N ARG A 17 9.55 6.49 -8.43
CA ARG A 17 9.44 6.15 -9.87
C ARG A 17 8.31 5.20 -10.20
N ASN A 18 7.81 4.45 -9.24
CA ASN A 18 6.69 3.53 -9.45
C ASN A 18 5.34 4.23 -9.41
N LEU A 19 5.26 5.49 -8.98
CA LEU A 19 4.03 6.24 -8.75
C LEU A 19 2.99 5.42 -7.97
N PHE A 20 2.08 4.76 -8.69
CA PHE A 20 1.06 3.86 -8.13
C PHE A 20 1.21 2.41 -8.62
N GLY A 21 2.11 2.17 -9.60
CA GLY A 21 2.35 0.86 -10.20
C GLY A 21 3.33 -0.04 -9.42
N TYR A 22 3.56 -1.22 -9.95
CA TYR A 22 4.53 -2.19 -9.41
C TYR A 22 5.85 -2.20 -10.20
N ALA A 23 5.94 -1.48 -11.30
CA ALA A 23 7.15 -1.29 -12.09
C ALA A 23 7.50 0.20 -12.18
N PRO A 24 8.78 0.56 -12.37
CA PRO A 24 9.21 1.93 -12.59
C PRO A 24 8.68 2.49 -13.91
N TYR A 25 8.19 3.72 -13.89
CA TYR A 25 7.82 4.49 -15.07
C TYR A 25 8.99 5.27 -15.65
N THR A 26 8.85 5.70 -16.91
CA THR A 26 9.77 6.63 -17.56
C THR A 26 9.67 8.02 -16.95
N ASP A 27 10.72 8.82 -17.13
CA ASP A 27 10.73 10.22 -16.65
C ASP A 27 9.62 11.05 -17.30
N GLU A 28 9.21 10.77 -18.55
CA GLU A 28 8.09 11.44 -19.21
C GLU A 28 6.76 11.22 -18.47
N ILE A 29 6.46 9.98 -18.08
CA ILE A 29 5.24 9.65 -17.34
C ILE A 29 5.28 10.30 -15.95
N ILE A 30 6.42 10.24 -15.27
CA ILE A 30 6.60 10.87 -13.94
C ILE A 30 6.41 12.39 -14.03
N GLU A 31 6.99 13.03 -15.06
CA GLU A 31 6.84 14.46 -15.30
C GLU A 31 5.41 14.84 -15.63
N GLY A 32 4.78 14.14 -16.58
CA GLY A 32 3.39 14.37 -16.97
C GLY A 32 2.43 14.22 -15.78
N PHE A 33 2.60 13.15 -14.99
CA PHE A 33 1.83 12.94 -13.77
C PHE A 33 2.04 14.08 -12.75
N SER A 34 3.29 14.43 -12.44
CA SER A 34 3.62 15.47 -11.46
C SER A 34 3.04 16.82 -11.86
N ARG A 35 3.18 17.21 -13.13
CA ARG A 35 2.60 18.44 -13.68
C ARG A 35 1.07 18.44 -13.52
N ASN A 36 0.40 17.41 -14.05
CA ASN A 36 -1.06 17.35 -14.02
C ASN A 36 -1.63 17.31 -12.60
N ALA A 37 -0.94 16.64 -11.66
CA ALA A 37 -1.34 16.62 -10.26
C ALA A 37 -1.29 18.02 -9.64
N ILE A 38 -0.19 18.74 -9.80
CA ILE A 38 -0.01 20.10 -9.26
C ILE A 38 -0.97 21.09 -9.91
N GLU A 39 -1.10 21.08 -11.25
CA GLU A 39 -2.06 21.92 -11.99
C GLU A 39 -3.52 21.64 -11.59
N SER A 40 -3.84 20.42 -11.22
CA SER A 40 -5.15 20.04 -10.70
C SER A 40 -5.40 20.48 -9.25
N GLY A 41 -4.39 21.11 -8.60
CA GLY A 41 -4.50 21.74 -7.29
C GLY A 41 -3.89 20.96 -6.14
N LEU A 42 -3.11 19.89 -6.41
CA LEU A 42 -2.31 19.23 -5.40
C LEU A 42 -1.23 20.21 -4.89
N GLY A 43 -1.12 20.36 -3.57
CA GLY A 43 -0.12 21.22 -2.95
C GLY A 43 1.11 20.48 -2.47
N ILE A 44 0.93 19.28 -1.95
CA ILE A 44 1.99 18.46 -1.36
C ILE A 44 1.97 17.07 -2.00
N MET A 45 3.12 16.60 -2.45
CA MET A 45 3.32 15.20 -2.82
C MET A 45 4.19 14.52 -1.78
N ARG A 46 3.62 13.56 -1.05
CA ARG A 46 4.39 12.66 -0.19
C ARG A 46 5.04 11.57 -1.04
N ILE A 47 6.36 11.57 -1.07
CA ILE A 47 7.16 10.71 -1.94
C ILE A 47 7.93 9.72 -1.09
N PHE A 48 7.74 8.42 -1.30
CA PHE A 48 8.53 7.40 -0.62
C PHE A 48 9.03 6.34 -1.62
N ASP A 49 10.04 5.60 -1.23
CA ASP A 49 10.44 4.37 -1.90
C ASP A 49 10.35 3.19 -0.94
N ALA A 50 9.79 2.09 -1.41
CA ALA A 50 9.54 0.91 -0.58
C ALA A 50 10.83 0.21 -0.08
N LEU A 51 11.97 0.46 -0.72
CA LEU A 51 13.29 -0.04 -0.31
C LEU A 51 14.13 1.01 0.42
N ASN A 52 13.61 2.25 0.58
CA ASN A 52 14.39 3.43 0.96
C ASN A 52 15.59 3.66 -0.01
N ASP A 53 15.45 3.28 -1.28
CA ASP A 53 16.42 3.62 -2.30
C ASP A 53 16.19 5.05 -2.81
N VAL A 54 17.05 5.97 -2.37
CA VAL A 54 16.94 7.39 -2.70
C VAL A 54 17.04 7.67 -4.21
N ASN A 55 17.62 6.77 -5.00
CA ASN A 55 17.64 6.92 -6.45
C ASN A 55 16.25 6.88 -7.07
N ASN A 56 15.34 6.13 -6.48
CA ASN A 56 13.96 5.98 -6.98
C ASN A 56 13.08 7.21 -6.77
N VAL A 57 13.45 8.13 -5.88
CA VAL A 57 12.66 9.35 -5.60
C VAL A 57 13.15 10.60 -6.34
N LYS A 58 14.34 10.55 -6.96
CA LYS A 58 14.98 11.70 -7.61
C LYS A 58 14.10 12.40 -8.66
N SER A 59 13.56 11.63 -9.61
CA SER A 59 12.73 12.18 -10.69
C SER A 59 11.46 12.82 -10.14
N THR A 60 10.80 12.15 -9.18
CA THR A 60 9.56 12.67 -8.59
C THR A 60 9.81 13.97 -7.82
N ILE A 61 10.86 14.04 -6.99
CA ILE A 61 11.25 15.29 -6.30
C ILE A 61 11.48 16.40 -7.33
N LYS A 62 12.31 16.13 -8.36
CA LYS A 62 12.64 17.08 -9.42
C LYS A 62 11.38 17.68 -10.07
N TYR A 63 10.44 16.82 -10.46
CA TYR A 63 9.28 17.28 -11.23
C TYR A 63 8.19 17.91 -10.34
N ILE A 64 7.98 17.44 -9.12
CA ILE A 64 7.08 18.12 -8.16
C ILE A 64 7.58 19.55 -7.92
N LYS A 65 8.87 19.74 -7.66
CA LYS A 65 9.45 21.08 -7.47
C LYS A 65 9.43 21.94 -8.73
N LYS A 66 9.66 21.34 -9.91
CA LYS A 66 9.60 22.05 -11.19
C LYS A 66 8.23 22.72 -11.41
N TYR A 67 7.15 22.09 -10.97
CA TYR A 67 5.79 22.59 -11.15
C TYR A 67 5.24 23.32 -9.91
N GLY A 68 6.08 23.63 -8.92
CA GLY A 68 5.73 24.45 -7.76
C GLY A 68 5.01 23.71 -6.62
N GLY A 69 5.03 22.40 -6.62
CA GLY A 69 4.55 21.59 -5.52
C GLY A 69 5.59 21.46 -4.40
N ILE A 70 5.12 21.06 -3.22
CA ILE A 70 5.94 20.74 -2.05
C ILE A 70 6.30 19.25 -2.10
N ALA A 71 7.60 18.94 -2.06
CA ALA A 71 8.11 17.58 -2.01
C ALA A 71 8.29 17.15 -0.55
N ASP A 72 7.32 16.39 -0.04
CA ASP A 72 7.38 15.71 1.25
C ASP A 72 8.01 14.33 1.05
N CYS A 73 9.24 14.13 1.50
CA CYS A 73 9.96 12.87 1.29
C CYS A 73 9.92 12.00 2.54
N ALA A 74 9.41 10.77 2.39
CA ALA A 74 9.22 9.88 3.51
C ALA A 74 10.27 8.79 3.60
N VAL A 75 10.91 8.68 4.77
CA VAL A 75 11.78 7.57 5.14
C VAL A 75 10.91 6.47 5.75
N CYS A 76 10.81 5.32 5.09
CA CYS A 76 10.02 4.20 5.56
C CYS A 76 10.68 3.56 6.79
N TYR A 77 10.02 3.68 7.94
CA TYR A 77 10.44 3.02 9.16
C TYR A 77 10.19 1.52 9.08
N THR A 78 11.13 0.76 9.60
CA THR A 78 11.03 -0.69 9.75
C THR A 78 12.03 -1.14 10.82
N ILE A 79 11.90 -2.38 11.26
CA ILE A 79 12.76 -2.98 12.29
C ILE A 79 13.52 -4.18 11.72
N ASP A 80 14.62 -4.51 12.35
CA ASP A 80 15.39 -5.71 12.03
C ASP A 80 14.63 -6.96 12.46
N PRO A 81 14.63 -8.04 11.65
CA PRO A 81 14.05 -9.29 12.08
C PRO A 81 14.83 -9.91 13.24
N HIS A 82 14.13 -10.47 14.20
CA HIS A 82 14.73 -11.15 15.33
C HIS A 82 15.14 -12.57 14.96
N PHE A 83 16.43 -12.87 15.11
CA PHE A 83 16.98 -14.23 14.95
C PHE A 83 17.50 -14.74 16.28
N SER A 84 17.06 -15.93 16.68
CA SER A 84 17.54 -16.63 17.87
C SER A 84 19.03 -16.97 17.80
N GLY A 85 19.67 -17.19 18.95
CA GLY A 85 21.07 -17.65 18.99
C GLY A 85 21.30 -18.95 18.22
N MET A 86 20.31 -19.84 18.21
CA MET A 86 20.36 -21.11 17.46
C MET A 86 20.33 -20.88 15.94
N GLU A 87 19.50 -19.95 15.46
CA GLU A 87 19.45 -19.60 14.03
C GLU A 87 20.75 -18.94 13.59
N ARG A 88 21.31 -18.05 14.39
CA ARG A 88 22.62 -17.44 14.13
C ARG A 88 23.73 -18.49 14.08
N PHE A 89 23.73 -19.45 15.02
CA PHE A 89 24.69 -20.55 15.04
C PHE A 89 24.54 -21.48 13.79
N LYS A 90 23.31 -21.86 13.45
CA LYS A 90 23.04 -22.66 12.24
C LYS A 90 23.45 -21.93 10.95
N ALA A 91 23.26 -20.61 10.88
CA ALA A 91 23.70 -19.82 9.74
C ALA A 91 25.23 -19.79 9.66
N MET A 92 25.92 -19.59 10.79
CA MET A 92 27.38 -19.59 10.87
C MET A 92 27.99 -20.93 10.40
N LEU A 93 27.39 -22.06 10.79
CA LEU A 93 27.82 -23.40 10.32
C LEU A 93 27.69 -23.56 8.80
N LYS A 94 26.80 -22.78 8.16
CA LYS A 94 26.64 -22.74 6.70
C LYS A 94 27.45 -21.64 6.02
N GLY A 95 28.42 -21.04 6.73
CA GLY A 95 29.25 -19.95 6.22
C GLY A 95 28.50 -18.62 6.03
N LYS A 96 27.27 -18.48 6.58
CA LYS A 96 26.42 -17.29 6.46
C LYS A 96 26.41 -16.50 7.78
N ARG A 97 26.43 -15.17 7.69
CA ARG A 97 26.22 -14.28 8.83
C ARG A 97 24.85 -13.61 8.74
N LEU A 98 24.02 -13.82 9.75
CA LEU A 98 22.75 -13.07 9.86
C LEU A 98 23.04 -11.65 10.33
N PRO A 99 22.41 -10.62 9.74
CA PRO A 99 22.61 -9.22 10.12
C PRO A 99 22.22 -9.00 11.60
N LYS A 100 22.90 -8.06 12.28
CA LYS A 100 22.63 -7.73 13.68
C LYS A 100 21.75 -6.48 13.82
N ALA A 101 22.13 -5.41 13.13
CA ALA A 101 21.44 -4.15 13.12
C ALA A 101 21.66 -3.48 11.75
N VAL A 102 20.60 -3.38 10.97
CA VAL A 102 20.58 -2.71 9.66
C VAL A 102 19.86 -1.38 9.79
N PHE A 103 18.70 -1.37 10.47
CA PHE A 103 17.82 -0.21 10.59
C PHE A 103 18.14 0.59 11.85
N THR A 104 19.36 1.15 11.86
CA THR A 104 19.87 2.03 12.95
C THR A 104 19.39 3.47 12.78
N ASP A 105 19.61 4.30 13.78
CA ASP A 105 19.31 5.73 13.71
C ASP A 105 20.09 6.41 12.59
N GLU A 106 21.36 6.01 12.42
CA GLU A 106 22.23 6.50 11.35
C GLU A 106 21.73 6.11 9.97
N TYR A 107 21.15 4.89 9.82
CA TYR A 107 20.52 4.47 8.58
C TYR A 107 19.39 5.43 8.18
N PHE A 108 18.44 5.68 9.10
CA PHE A 108 17.30 6.54 8.82
C PHE A 108 17.75 8.00 8.60
N LEU A 109 18.66 8.52 9.42
CA LEU A 109 19.20 9.86 9.24
C LEU A 109 19.90 10.02 7.89
N SER A 110 20.73 9.05 7.50
CA SER A 110 21.41 9.08 6.20
C SER A 110 20.43 9.13 5.02
N LYS A 111 19.31 8.38 5.08
CA LYS A 111 18.27 8.43 4.05
C LYS A 111 17.59 9.80 4.01
N ALA A 112 17.23 10.35 5.16
CA ALA A 112 16.64 11.67 5.28
C ALA A 112 17.55 12.78 4.74
N GLN A 113 18.85 12.76 5.09
CA GLN A 113 19.84 13.70 4.58
C GLN A 113 20.02 13.62 3.06
N GLN A 114 20.04 12.40 2.50
CA GLN A 114 20.13 12.21 1.05
C GLN A 114 18.89 12.79 0.33
N MET A 115 17.68 12.59 0.87
CA MET A 115 16.45 13.15 0.33
C MET A 115 16.44 14.69 0.45
N ALA A 116 16.87 15.24 1.59
CA ALA A 116 17.02 16.68 1.77
C ALA A 116 18.00 17.28 0.76
N ALA A 117 19.13 16.62 0.52
CA ALA A 117 20.13 17.05 -0.49
C ALA A 117 19.58 17.01 -1.93
N LEU A 118 18.56 16.19 -2.22
CA LEU A 118 17.85 16.19 -3.50
C LEU A 118 16.80 17.30 -3.62
N GLY A 119 16.59 18.10 -2.56
CA GLY A 119 15.65 19.22 -2.54
C GLY A 119 14.29 18.90 -1.94
N ALA A 120 14.18 17.88 -1.08
CA ALA A 120 12.98 17.69 -0.28
C ALA A 120 12.67 18.94 0.55
N ASP A 121 11.39 19.34 0.62
CA ASP A 121 10.92 20.49 1.40
C ASP A 121 10.61 20.11 2.85
N MET A 122 10.33 18.83 3.10
CA MET A 122 10.08 18.26 4.42
C MET A 122 10.43 16.76 4.41
N ILE A 123 10.64 16.20 5.60
CA ILE A 123 10.90 14.76 5.78
C ILE A 123 9.84 14.15 6.69
N THR A 124 9.19 13.10 6.21
CA THR A 124 8.28 12.28 7.00
C THR A 124 8.99 11.03 7.53
N ILE A 125 8.93 10.77 8.82
CA ILE A 125 9.20 9.43 9.38
C ILE A 125 7.91 8.62 9.18
N LYS A 126 7.96 7.68 8.22
CA LYS A 126 6.76 6.92 7.80
C LYS A 126 6.71 5.54 8.44
N ASP A 127 5.97 5.42 9.54
CA ASP A 127 5.71 4.18 10.25
C ASP A 127 4.34 3.58 9.87
N MET A 128 4.25 3.05 8.66
CA MET A 128 3.02 2.41 8.17
C MET A 128 2.61 1.17 8.98
N SER A 129 3.55 0.56 9.69
CA SER A 129 3.29 -0.63 10.50
C SER A 129 2.82 -0.30 11.91
N GLY A 130 2.99 0.94 12.36
CA GLY A 130 2.70 1.36 13.73
C GLY A 130 3.65 0.75 14.78
N LEU A 131 4.85 0.36 14.36
CA LEU A 131 5.81 -0.40 15.18
C LEU A 131 6.82 0.47 15.93
N ILE A 132 6.83 1.78 15.68
CA ILE A 132 7.77 2.67 16.32
C ILE A 132 7.29 3.01 17.75
N PRO A 133 8.00 2.59 18.81
CA PRO A 133 7.60 2.91 20.18
C PRO A 133 7.94 4.36 20.53
N PRO A 134 7.31 4.94 21.58
CA PRO A 134 7.47 6.35 21.97
C PRO A 134 8.92 6.80 22.15
N LYS A 135 9.72 6.02 22.86
CA LYS A 135 11.14 6.35 23.08
C LYS A 135 11.94 6.40 21.79
N ARG A 136 11.63 5.49 20.86
CA ARG A 136 12.33 5.40 19.56
C ARG A 136 11.99 6.60 18.67
N VAL A 137 10.70 6.97 18.56
CA VAL A 137 10.31 8.12 17.75
C VAL A 137 10.87 9.42 18.34
N SER A 138 10.81 9.60 19.66
CA SER A 138 11.41 10.77 20.32
C SER A 138 12.90 10.90 20.00
N GLY A 139 13.65 9.80 20.01
CA GLY A 139 15.07 9.78 19.62
C GLY A 139 15.29 10.17 18.17
N LEU A 140 14.52 9.61 17.24
CA LEU A 140 14.64 9.92 15.81
C LEU A 140 14.24 11.37 15.48
N ILE A 141 13.16 11.89 16.06
CA ILE A 141 12.76 13.29 15.87
C ILE A 141 13.88 14.23 16.33
N LYS A 142 14.38 14.04 17.55
CA LYS A 142 15.50 14.87 18.07
C LYS A 142 16.75 14.78 17.20
N LEU A 143 17.07 13.58 16.71
CA LEU A 143 18.20 13.36 15.82
C LEU A 143 18.01 14.09 14.48
N PHE A 144 16.83 13.98 13.86
CA PHE A 144 16.53 14.63 12.60
C PHE A 144 16.53 16.16 12.75
N LYS A 145 15.87 16.70 13.79
CA LYS A 145 15.85 18.13 14.10
C LYS A 145 17.25 18.71 14.32
N LYS A 146 18.17 17.92 14.87
CA LYS A 146 19.58 18.33 15.04
C LYS A 146 20.35 18.43 13.73
N HIS A 147 20.00 17.62 12.73
CA HIS A 147 20.80 17.46 11.51
C HIS A 147 20.12 17.96 10.22
N LEU A 148 18.84 18.31 10.28
CA LEU A 148 18.05 18.82 9.16
C LEU A 148 17.42 20.15 9.53
N SER A 149 17.39 21.07 8.56
CA SER A 149 16.80 22.42 8.71
C SER A 149 15.37 22.53 8.14
N ILE A 150 14.84 21.44 7.60
CA ILE A 150 13.51 21.37 7.00
C ILE A 150 12.53 20.71 8.00
N PRO A 151 11.21 20.95 7.88
CA PRO A 151 10.21 20.36 8.75
C PRO A 151 10.25 18.84 8.81
N ILE A 152 9.98 18.30 10.00
CA ILE A 152 9.90 16.86 10.27
C ILE A 152 8.46 16.50 10.57
N ASP A 153 7.90 15.60 9.78
CA ASP A 153 6.59 15.02 9.97
C ASP A 153 6.68 13.59 10.52
N PHE A 154 5.70 13.21 11.32
CA PHE A 154 5.56 11.87 11.84
C PHE A 154 4.23 11.24 11.46
N HIS A 155 4.31 10.15 10.71
CA HIS A 155 3.19 9.32 10.27
C HIS A 155 3.25 7.95 10.93
N THR A 156 2.18 7.54 11.61
CA THR A 156 2.06 6.20 12.21
C THR A 156 0.63 5.67 12.17
N HIS A 157 0.48 4.38 12.47
CA HIS A 157 -0.80 3.68 12.60
C HIS A 157 -0.97 3.11 14.02
N CYS A 158 -2.22 2.90 14.45
CA CYS A 158 -2.52 2.43 15.80
C CYS A 158 -2.63 0.90 15.93
N THR A 159 -2.49 0.13 14.83
CA THR A 159 -2.76 -1.33 14.85
C THR A 159 -2.03 -2.10 15.95
N PRO A 160 -0.71 -1.93 16.20
CA PRO A 160 0.00 -2.62 17.27
C PRO A 160 -0.21 -2.02 18.66
N GLY A 161 -0.80 -0.82 18.73
CA GLY A 161 -1.10 -0.13 19.99
C GLY A 161 -0.10 0.95 20.43
N TYR A 162 0.88 1.33 19.59
CA TYR A 162 1.81 2.41 19.94
C TYR A 162 1.35 3.79 19.43
N GLY A 163 0.46 3.84 18.44
CA GLY A 163 0.21 5.02 17.63
C GLY A 163 -0.04 6.31 18.42
N LEU A 164 -1.02 6.32 19.34
CA LEU A 164 -1.34 7.51 20.12
C LEU A 164 -0.15 7.94 21.00
N ALA A 165 0.45 6.99 21.73
CA ALA A 165 1.59 7.26 22.61
C ALA A 165 2.81 7.77 21.84
N SER A 166 3.06 7.21 20.65
CA SER A 166 4.18 7.63 19.80
C SER A 166 3.97 9.01 19.20
N VAL A 167 2.73 9.39 18.83
CA VAL A 167 2.44 10.76 18.38
C VAL A 167 2.64 11.76 19.51
N VAL A 168 2.17 11.47 20.73
CA VAL A 168 2.41 12.34 21.90
C VAL A 168 3.91 12.52 22.16
N ALA A 169 4.69 11.42 22.08
CA ALA A 169 6.15 11.49 22.25
C ALA A 169 6.84 12.23 21.11
N ALA A 170 6.33 12.16 19.88
CA ALA A 170 6.85 12.91 18.73
C ALA A 170 6.63 14.42 18.90
N ILE A 171 5.44 14.83 19.38
CA ILE A 171 5.12 16.24 19.68
C ILE A 171 6.05 16.77 20.77
N GLU A 172 6.22 16.04 21.89
CA GLU A 172 7.14 16.42 22.97
C GLU A 172 8.60 16.50 22.50
N ALA A 173 8.97 15.68 21.50
CA ALA A 173 10.31 15.70 20.93
C ALA A 173 10.52 16.84 19.91
N GLY A 174 9.48 17.59 19.54
CA GLY A 174 9.53 18.75 18.63
C GLY A 174 9.27 18.40 17.17
N ALA A 175 8.44 17.40 16.88
CA ALA A 175 7.93 17.18 15.53
C ALA A 175 7.19 18.45 15.05
N ASP A 176 7.41 18.85 13.80
CA ASP A 176 6.75 20.04 13.23
C ASP A 176 5.34 19.71 12.72
N ILE A 177 5.13 18.47 12.31
CA ILE A 177 3.86 17.98 11.77
C ILE A 177 3.61 16.56 12.30
N VAL A 178 2.35 16.21 12.51
CA VAL A 178 1.91 14.84 12.81
C VAL A 178 0.68 14.50 11.98
N ASP A 179 0.63 13.30 11.44
CA ASP A 179 -0.53 12.79 10.72
C ASP A 179 -1.59 12.29 11.69
N THR A 180 -2.83 12.67 11.46
CA THR A 180 -3.99 12.29 12.27
C THR A 180 -5.18 11.90 11.42
N ASN A 181 -6.19 11.30 12.03
CA ASN A 181 -7.49 11.06 11.40
C ASN A 181 -8.61 11.74 12.21
N ILE A 182 -9.77 11.93 11.59
CA ILE A 182 -10.96 12.41 12.27
C ILE A 182 -11.60 11.24 13.06
N TRP A 183 -12.18 11.53 14.21
CA TRP A 183 -12.70 10.64 15.24
C TRP A 183 -13.24 9.29 14.75
N ASN A 184 -14.26 9.33 13.88
CA ASN A 184 -14.96 8.12 13.43
C ASN A 184 -14.12 7.21 12.53
N PHE A 185 -12.99 7.68 12.02
CA PHE A 185 -12.07 6.94 11.15
C PHE A 185 -10.67 6.79 11.76
N ALA A 186 -10.50 7.12 13.04
CA ALA A 186 -9.21 7.07 13.72
C ALA A 186 -9.01 5.75 14.47
N GLY A 187 -7.75 5.48 14.84
CA GLY A 187 -7.36 4.31 15.63
C GLY A 187 -7.28 3.02 14.82
N GLY A 188 -6.83 1.94 15.44
CA GLY A 188 -6.63 0.65 14.78
C GLY A 188 -5.72 0.76 13.53
N PRO A 189 -6.23 0.41 12.33
CA PRO A 189 -5.43 0.50 11.10
C PRO A 189 -5.19 1.93 10.60
N ALA A 190 -5.70 2.94 11.27
CA ALA A 190 -5.55 4.35 10.95
C ALA A 190 -4.64 5.08 11.97
N ALA A 191 -4.38 6.37 11.73
CA ALA A 191 -3.67 7.24 12.65
C ALA A 191 -4.54 7.60 13.87
N PRO A 192 -3.96 8.19 14.94
CA PRO A 192 -4.73 8.68 16.08
C PRO A 192 -5.73 9.77 15.72
N ALA A 193 -6.76 9.95 16.56
CA ALA A 193 -7.78 10.98 16.37
C ALA A 193 -7.21 12.38 16.62
N ILE A 194 -7.50 13.31 15.70
CA ILE A 194 -7.09 14.73 15.84
C ILE A 194 -7.67 15.36 17.11
N GLU A 195 -8.85 14.92 17.54
CA GLU A 195 -9.52 15.40 18.74
C GLU A 195 -8.73 15.04 20.00
N LEU A 196 -8.15 13.82 20.07
CA LEU A 196 -7.25 13.43 21.17
C LEU A 196 -5.94 14.22 21.15
N ILE A 197 -5.36 14.37 19.96
CA ILE A 197 -4.11 15.13 19.77
C ILE A 197 -4.33 16.60 20.15
N TRP A 198 -5.49 17.19 19.81
CA TRP A 198 -5.82 18.54 20.22
C TRP A 198 -5.85 18.70 21.76
N ILE A 199 -6.47 17.76 22.50
CA ILE A 199 -6.48 17.77 23.97
C ILE A 199 -5.05 17.66 24.53
N PHE A 200 -4.23 16.76 23.98
CA PHE A 200 -2.83 16.64 24.38
C PHE A 200 -2.06 17.94 24.16
N CYS A 201 -2.22 18.57 23.00
CA CYS A 201 -1.56 19.83 22.68
C CYS A 201 -1.98 20.94 23.65
N GLN A 202 -3.29 21.06 24.00
CA GLN A 202 -3.76 22.02 25.00
C GLN A 202 -3.06 21.79 26.36
N LYS A 203 -2.95 20.52 26.82
CA LYS A 203 -2.29 20.20 28.10
C LYS A 203 -0.76 20.37 28.03
N MET A 204 -0.16 20.28 26.88
CA MET A 204 1.27 20.49 26.64
C MET A 204 1.63 21.96 26.38
N GLY A 205 0.64 22.84 26.18
CA GLY A 205 0.85 24.24 25.80
C GLY A 205 1.32 24.42 24.36
N VAL A 206 0.95 23.50 23.47
CA VAL A 206 1.24 23.55 22.04
C VAL A 206 0.02 24.10 21.29
N GLU A 207 0.20 25.18 20.56
CA GLU A 207 -0.87 25.73 19.71
C GLU A 207 -0.98 24.93 18.41
N LEU A 208 -2.21 24.62 18.00
CA LEU A 208 -2.55 24.03 16.71
C LEU A 208 -3.40 25.00 15.91
N ASP A 209 -2.96 25.34 14.70
CA ASP A 209 -3.73 26.15 13.76
C ASP A 209 -4.79 25.27 13.04
N ILE A 210 -5.79 24.82 13.81
CA ILE A 210 -6.87 23.95 13.35
C ILE A 210 -8.21 24.50 13.79
N ASN A 211 -9.14 24.62 12.84
CA ASN A 211 -10.52 24.97 13.12
C ASN A 211 -11.28 23.74 13.68
N MET A 212 -11.25 23.55 14.99
CA MET A 212 -11.91 22.42 15.66
C MET A 212 -13.44 22.43 15.56
N GLU A 213 -14.07 23.59 15.34
CA GLU A 213 -15.51 23.67 15.05
C GLU A 213 -15.83 23.02 13.70
N ALA A 214 -14.98 23.28 12.69
CA ALA A 214 -15.09 22.62 11.39
C ALA A 214 -14.86 21.11 11.51
N VAL A 215 -13.86 20.67 12.31
CA VAL A 215 -13.60 19.26 12.58
C VAL A 215 -14.83 18.59 13.20
N ALA A 216 -15.43 19.20 14.23
CA ALA A 216 -16.62 18.65 14.88
C ALA A 216 -17.82 18.53 13.92
N LYS A 217 -18.01 19.53 13.04
CA LYS A 217 -19.06 19.51 12.01
C LYS A 217 -18.83 18.38 11.01
N ILE A 218 -17.61 18.25 10.48
CA ILE A 218 -17.23 17.20 9.55
C ILE A 218 -17.41 15.80 10.19
N ASN A 219 -16.98 15.65 11.46
CA ASN A 219 -17.09 14.40 12.17
C ASN A 219 -18.55 13.91 12.31
N LYS A 220 -19.48 14.85 12.51
CA LYS A 220 -20.92 14.55 12.53
C LYS A 220 -21.42 13.99 11.19
N GLU A 221 -20.99 14.55 10.07
CA GLU A 221 -21.32 14.05 8.72
C GLU A 221 -20.67 12.69 8.46
N LEU A 222 -19.40 12.55 8.84
CA LEU A 222 -18.65 11.30 8.66
C LEU A 222 -19.23 10.13 9.47
N TYR A 223 -19.94 10.38 10.56
CA TYR A 223 -20.59 9.31 11.33
C TYR A 223 -21.64 8.55 10.51
N ALA A 224 -22.43 9.25 9.70
CA ALA A 224 -23.41 8.62 8.81
C ALA A 224 -22.70 7.73 7.75
N ILE A 225 -21.66 8.27 7.11
CA ILE A 225 -20.85 7.53 6.13
C ILE A 225 -20.19 6.30 6.77
N ARG A 226 -19.65 6.45 7.99
CA ARG A 226 -19.05 5.32 8.72
C ARG A 226 -20.04 4.20 9.01
N LYS A 227 -21.31 4.55 9.30
CA LYS A 227 -22.38 3.57 9.46
C LYS A 227 -22.74 2.84 8.17
N GLU A 228 -22.77 3.53 7.04
CA GLU A 228 -23.00 2.89 5.74
C GLU A 228 -21.90 1.87 5.41
N LEU A 229 -20.66 2.18 5.76
CA LEU A 229 -19.52 1.29 5.54
C LEU A 229 -19.49 0.06 6.47
N ASP A 230 -20.28 0.04 7.56
CA ASP A 230 -20.35 -1.09 8.50
C ASP A 230 -20.72 -2.43 7.84
N ALA A 231 -21.49 -2.37 6.75
CA ALA A 231 -21.89 -3.57 6.00
C ALA A 231 -20.67 -4.30 5.36
N VAL A 232 -19.59 -3.57 5.02
CA VAL A 232 -18.40 -4.08 4.35
C VAL A 232 -17.15 -4.03 5.21
N ASP A 233 -17.22 -3.41 6.40
CA ASP A 233 -16.10 -3.26 7.32
C ASP A 233 -15.86 -4.57 8.09
N ALA A 234 -14.60 -4.99 8.14
CA ALA A 234 -14.18 -6.15 8.92
C ALA A 234 -14.10 -5.85 10.43
N VAL A 235 -13.85 -4.61 10.81
CA VAL A 235 -13.71 -4.16 12.20
C VAL A 235 -14.92 -3.30 12.58
N LYS A 236 -15.90 -3.92 13.23
CA LYS A 236 -17.15 -3.27 13.64
C LYS A 236 -17.04 -2.59 15.01
N VAL A 237 -16.00 -1.79 15.19
CA VAL A 237 -15.77 -1.00 16.40
C VAL A 237 -15.95 0.47 16.08
N PHE A 238 -16.84 1.13 16.83
CA PHE A 238 -17.10 2.57 16.69
C PHE A 238 -16.64 3.26 17.97
N PRO A 239 -15.84 4.33 17.89
CA PRO A 239 -15.53 5.12 19.06
C PRO A 239 -16.82 5.77 19.62
N ASN A 240 -16.87 5.91 20.94
CA ASN A 240 -17.97 6.62 21.60
C ASN A 240 -18.02 8.07 21.09
N PRO A 241 -19.21 8.61 20.78
CA PRO A 241 -19.32 10.02 20.35
C PRO A 241 -18.69 10.97 21.37
N PHE A 242 -17.86 11.88 20.89
CA PHE A 242 -17.22 12.89 21.73
C PHE A 242 -16.87 14.14 20.90
N ASN A 243 -17.13 15.30 21.50
CA ASN A 243 -16.75 16.60 20.95
C ASN A 243 -15.92 17.37 22.00
N PRO A 244 -14.61 17.54 21.80
CA PRO A 244 -13.74 18.18 22.78
C PRO A 244 -14.07 19.65 23.07
N LEU A 245 -14.90 20.31 22.23
CA LEU A 245 -15.33 21.69 22.44
C LEU A 245 -16.52 21.82 23.39
N THR A 246 -17.38 20.79 23.50
CA THR A 246 -18.64 20.86 24.26
C THR A 246 -18.72 19.85 25.39
N ASP A 247 -18.07 18.70 25.24
CA ASP A 247 -18.19 17.61 26.17
C ASP A 247 -17.10 17.72 27.26
N LYS A 248 -17.48 17.43 28.50
CA LYS A 248 -16.54 17.41 29.62
C LYS A 248 -15.93 16.01 29.74
N LEU A 249 -14.62 15.96 29.86
CA LEU A 249 -13.92 14.73 30.25
C LEU A 249 -14.27 14.39 31.70
N PRO A 250 -14.57 13.10 32.01
CA PRO A 250 -14.61 12.66 33.40
C PRO A 250 -13.25 12.85 34.05
N GLU A 251 -13.23 13.21 35.32
CA GLU A 251 -12.00 13.52 36.07
C GLU A 251 -10.94 12.40 35.97
N HIS A 252 -11.38 11.15 36.04
CA HIS A 252 -10.44 10.02 35.95
C HIS A 252 -9.79 9.89 34.53
N ILE A 253 -10.48 10.29 33.47
CA ILE A 253 -9.91 10.30 32.12
C ILE A 253 -9.03 11.54 31.91
N ASP A 254 -9.46 12.69 32.42
CA ASP A 254 -8.63 13.90 32.36
C ASP A 254 -7.27 13.69 33.05
N LYS A 255 -7.26 12.97 34.18
CA LYS A 255 -6.02 12.54 34.87
C LYS A 255 -5.15 11.59 34.03
N GLU A 256 -5.75 10.74 33.17
CA GLU A 256 -4.96 9.90 32.26
C GLU A 256 -4.23 10.75 31.18
N PHE A 257 -4.85 11.80 30.68
CA PHE A 257 -4.17 12.75 29.79
C PHE A 257 -3.00 13.44 30.52
N ASP A 258 -3.18 13.89 31.78
CA ASP A 258 -2.10 14.51 32.56
C ASP A 258 -0.97 13.52 32.82
N ARG A 259 -1.32 12.27 33.14
CA ARG A 259 -0.36 11.18 33.35
C ARG A 259 0.46 10.90 32.10
N ALA A 260 -0.19 10.83 30.95
CA ALA A 260 0.48 10.62 29.67
C ALA A 260 1.44 11.78 29.32
N VAL A 261 1.02 13.03 29.53
CA VAL A 261 1.88 14.21 29.30
C VAL A 261 3.10 14.19 30.24
N ALA A 262 2.90 13.89 31.50
CA ALA A 262 4.00 13.76 32.48
C ALA A 262 4.97 12.63 32.11
N ALA A 263 4.44 11.49 31.65
CA ALA A 263 5.23 10.34 31.21
C ALA A 263 6.02 10.66 29.93
N ALA A 264 5.43 11.38 28.97
CA ALA A 264 6.14 11.82 27.76
C ALA A 264 7.31 12.74 28.10
N LYS A 265 7.10 13.75 28.96
CA LYS A 265 8.13 14.69 29.45
C LYS A 265 9.27 13.99 30.18
N SER A 266 8.95 12.99 31.00
CA SER A 266 9.96 12.22 31.76
C SER A 266 10.62 11.11 30.94
N GLY A 267 10.10 10.78 29.76
CA GLY A 267 10.55 9.65 28.93
C GLY A 267 10.16 8.28 29.50
N ASN A 268 9.14 8.21 30.38
CA ASN A 268 8.60 6.96 30.90
C ASN A 268 7.66 6.31 29.89
N GLU A 269 8.25 5.52 28.98
CA GLU A 269 7.56 4.89 27.85
C GLU A 269 6.41 3.98 28.29
N ALA A 270 6.63 3.14 29.32
CA ALA A 270 5.62 2.18 29.75
C ALA A 270 4.36 2.89 30.30
N GLU A 271 4.56 3.94 31.08
CA GLU A 271 3.47 4.73 31.66
C GLU A 271 2.73 5.55 30.57
N LEU A 272 3.46 6.10 29.61
CA LEU A 272 2.86 6.79 28.46
C LEU A 272 1.95 5.86 27.65
N ILE A 273 2.40 4.66 27.34
CA ILE A 273 1.62 3.66 26.62
C ILE A 273 0.38 3.25 27.41
N ASP A 274 0.53 2.97 28.71
CA ASP A 274 -0.58 2.54 29.57
C ASP A 274 -1.65 3.63 29.70
N ALA A 275 -1.25 4.88 29.92
CA ALA A 275 -2.17 6.02 29.98
C ALA A 275 -2.92 6.24 28.64
N CYS A 276 -2.21 6.18 27.50
CA CYS A 276 -2.83 6.28 26.19
C CYS A 276 -3.82 5.14 25.93
N HIS A 277 -3.49 3.90 26.31
CA HIS A 277 -4.42 2.78 26.21
C HIS A 277 -5.64 2.93 27.13
N ALA A 278 -5.51 3.55 28.30
CA ALA A 278 -6.65 3.86 29.15
C ALA A 278 -7.61 4.85 28.48
N ILE A 279 -7.07 5.88 27.83
CA ILE A 279 -7.84 6.85 27.05
C ILE A 279 -8.54 6.18 25.87
N GLU A 280 -7.81 5.41 25.06
CA GLU A 280 -8.35 4.70 23.91
C GLU A 280 -9.46 3.72 24.30
N ARG A 281 -9.29 2.98 25.40
CA ARG A 281 -10.33 2.07 25.95
C ARG A 281 -11.59 2.82 26.38
N TYR A 282 -11.44 3.96 27.04
CA TYR A 282 -12.58 4.76 27.48
C TYR A 282 -13.43 5.22 26.30
N PHE A 283 -12.79 5.66 25.23
CA PHE A 283 -13.48 6.10 24.00
C PHE A 283 -13.85 4.96 23.06
N ASN A 284 -13.61 3.72 23.42
CA ASN A 284 -13.91 2.54 22.60
C ASN A 284 -13.20 2.54 21.23
N PHE A 285 -11.96 3.01 21.16
CA PHE A 285 -11.12 2.80 19.97
C PHE A 285 -10.73 1.32 19.83
N PRO A 286 -10.37 0.86 18.60
CA PRO A 286 -9.92 -0.50 18.40
C PRO A 286 -8.76 -0.90 19.30
N LYS A 287 -8.85 -2.08 19.92
CA LYS A 287 -7.80 -2.60 20.78
C LYS A 287 -6.54 -2.94 19.99
N PRO A 288 -5.34 -2.88 20.60
CA PRO A 288 -4.11 -3.35 19.99
C PRO A 288 -4.22 -4.77 19.45
N ASN A 289 -3.69 -5.00 18.25
CA ASN A 289 -3.61 -6.33 17.67
C ASN A 289 -2.28 -7.00 18.06
N GLU A 290 -2.33 -7.86 19.09
CA GLU A 290 -1.15 -8.54 19.62
C GLU A 290 -0.45 -9.45 18.58
N LEU A 291 -1.18 -10.03 17.62
CA LEU A 291 -0.58 -10.87 16.59
C LEU A 291 0.26 -10.04 15.65
N VAL A 292 -0.25 -8.88 15.23
CA VAL A 292 0.47 -7.92 14.39
C VAL A 292 1.69 -7.38 15.13
N GLN A 293 1.54 -7.04 16.41
CA GLN A 293 2.63 -6.56 17.25
C GLN A 293 3.75 -7.61 17.41
N LYS A 294 3.39 -8.86 17.74
CA LYS A 294 4.34 -9.96 17.93
C LYS A 294 5.03 -10.38 16.63
N ALA A 295 4.32 -10.31 15.51
CA ALA A 295 4.86 -10.65 14.19
C ALA A 295 5.64 -9.51 13.55
N GLU A 296 5.55 -8.29 14.11
CA GLU A 296 6.24 -7.09 13.63
C GLU A 296 5.96 -6.79 12.15
N ILE A 297 4.69 -6.93 11.74
CA ILE A 297 4.22 -6.73 10.37
C ILE A 297 3.17 -5.62 10.31
N PRO A 298 2.98 -4.96 9.15
CA PRO A 298 1.89 -4.02 8.95
C PRO A 298 0.51 -4.67 9.13
N GLY A 299 -0.44 -3.95 9.76
CA GLY A 299 -1.82 -4.42 9.89
C GLY A 299 -2.47 -4.75 8.55
N GLY A 300 -2.22 -3.93 7.50
CA GLY A 300 -2.71 -4.20 6.15
C GLY A 300 -2.10 -5.47 5.51
N MET A 301 -0.85 -5.81 5.82
CA MET A 301 -0.26 -7.08 5.40
C MET A 301 -0.98 -8.27 6.04
N TYR A 302 -1.22 -8.19 7.36
CA TYR A 302 -1.95 -9.21 8.10
C TYR A 302 -3.35 -9.44 7.55
N THR A 303 -4.13 -8.36 7.37
CA THR A 303 -5.51 -8.46 6.85
C THR A 303 -5.56 -9.02 5.43
N ASN A 304 -4.60 -8.65 4.57
CA ASN A 304 -4.50 -9.21 3.22
C ASN A 304 -4.17 -10.72 3.24
N MET A 305 -3.23 -11.15 4.09
CA MET A 305 -2.91 -12.58 4.25
C MET A 305 -4.12 -13.38 4.77
N VAL A 306 -4.85 -12.85 5.76
CA VAL A 306 -6.08 -13.48 6.28
C VAL A 306 -7.14 -13.58 5.19
N ALA A 307 -7.37 -12.51 4.44
CA ALA A 307 -8.35 -12.49 3.35
C ALA A 307 -8.00 -13.53 2.27
N GLN A 308 -6.75 -13.58 1.84
CA GLN A 308 -6.27 -14.56 0.86
C GLN A 308 -6.46 -15.99 1.36
N LEU A 309 -6.04 -16.27 2.60
CA LEU A 309 -6.15 -17.63 3.15
C LEU A 309 -7.60 -18.07 3.38
N LYS A 310 -8.51 -17.14 3.68
CA LYS A 310 -9.96 -17.42 3.71
C LYS A 310 -10.50 -17.79 2.32
N GLN A 311 -10.11 -17.06 1.29
CA GLN A 311 -10.47 -17.40 -0.09
C GLN A 311 -9.95 -18.79 -0.49
N LEU A 312 -8.72 -19.14 -0.06
CA LEU A 312 -8.09 -20.44 -0.26
C LEU A 312 -8.66 -21.56 0.62
N LYS A 313 -9.58 -21.26 1.57
CA LYS A 313 -10.03 -22.21 2.61
C LYS A 313 -8.83 -22.88 3.32
N SER A 314 -7.81 -22.10 3.59
CA SER A 314 -6.50 -22.57 4.08
C SER A 314 -6.01 -21.74 5.28
N GLU A 315 -6.93 -21.25 6.12
CA GLU A 315 -6.63 -20.37 7.28
C GLU A 315 -5.65 -21.03 8.26
N SER A 316 -5.61 -22.36 8.30
CA SER A 316 -4.65 -23.12 9.13
C SER A 316 -3.17 -22.88 8.77
N ILE A 317 -2.89 -22.28 7.61
CA ILE A 317 -1.53 -21.97 7.16
C ILE A 317 -1.03 -20.62 7.69
N LEU A 318 -1.92 -19.74 8.17
CA LEU A 318 -1.59 -18.37 8.57
C LEU A 318 -0.39 -18.32 9.54
N GLU A 319 -0.41 -19.13 10.59
CA GLU A 319 0.67 -19.14 11.59
C GLU A 319 2.02 -19.56 10.98
N SER A 320 2.00 -20.57 10.10
CA SER A 320 3.21 -21.03 9.40
C SER A 320 3.73 -19.96 8.44
N ALA A 321 2.85 -19.30 7.70
CA ALA A 321 3.22 -18.20 6.81
C ALA A 321 3.83 -17.04 7.60
N MET A 322 3.23 -16.65 8.73
CA MET A 322 3.77 -15.59 9.59
C MET A 322 5.16 -15.91 10.12
N LYS A 323 5.42 -17.16 10.52
CA LYS A 323 6.75 -17.62 10.96
C LYS A 323 7.80 -17.57 9.84
N LEU A 324 7.39 -17.66 8.57
CA LEU A 324 8.30 -17.59 7.42
C LEU A 324 8.63 -16.15 6.99
N ILE A 325 7.86 -15.15 7.38
CA ILE A 325 8.07 -13.74 6.99
C ILE A 325 9.51 -13.27 7.26
N PRO A 326 10.10 -13.45 8.47
CA PRO A 326 11.47 -12.99 8.73
C PRO A 326 12.48 -13.62 7.77
N ARG A 327 12.29 -14.89 7.42
CA ARG A 327 13.16 -15.62 6.50
C ARG A 327 13.01 -15.14 5.06
N VAL A 328 11.77 -15.03 4.56
CA VAL A 328 11.51 -14.54 3.21
C VAL A 328 11.99 -13.10 3.05
N ARG A 329 11.78 -12.26 4.07
CA ARG A 329 12.27 -10.88 4.10
C ARG A 329 13.79 -10.80 4.06
N LEU A 330 14.49 -11.66 4.81
CA LEU A 330 15.96 -11.72 4.79
C LEU A 330 16.48 -12.14 3.41
N ASP A 331 15.91 -13.20 2.84
CA ASP A 331 16.32 -13.73 1.54
C ASP A 331 16.06 -12.70 0.41
N ALA A 332 15.07 -11.82 0.58
CA ALA A 332 14.75 -10.70 -0.32
C ALA A 332 15.55 -9.40 -0.04
N GLY A 333 16.60 -9.44 0.79
CA GLY A 333 17.47 -8.29 1.07
C GLY A 333 16.95 -7.31 2.10
N LEU A 334 16.10 -7.76 3.03
CA LEU A 334 15.48 -6.99 4.12
C LEU A 334 14.70 -5.74 3.65
N PRO A 335 13.79 -5.85 2.67
CA PRO A 335 12.97 -4.71 2.32
C PRO A 335 12.16 -4.22 3.53
N PRO A 336 11.95 -2.90 3.70
CA PRO A 336 10.94 -2.38 4.61
C PRO A 336 9.58 -2.99 4.30
N LEU A 337 8.78 -3.28 5.33
CA LEU A 337 7.44 -3.83 5.14
C LEU A 337 6.42 -2.70 4.93
N VAL A 338 6.49 -2.07 3.78
CA VAL A 338 5.55 -1.07 3.28
C VAL A 338 4.99 -1.50 1.93
N THR A 339 3.91 -0.88 1.44
CA THR A 339 3.40 -1.19 0.09
C THR A 339 4.39 -0.75 -0.99
N PRO A 340 4.78 -1.62 -1.98
CA PRO A 340 4.25 -2.96 -2.24
C PRO A 340 5.02 -4.10 -1.56
N THR A 341 6.19 -3.86 -0.98
CA THR A 341 7.10 -4.89 -0.47
C THR A 341 6.49 -5.77 0.61
N SER A 342 5.64 -5.20 1.49
CA SER A 342 4.89 -5.97 2.48
C SER A 342 3.96 -7.01 1.84
N GLN A 343 3.30 -6.65 0.73
CA GLN A 343 2.43 -7.55 -0.01
C GLN A 343 3.24 -8.63 -0.72
N ILE A 344 4.36 -8.26 -1.36
CA ILE A 344 5.26 -9.19 -2.06
C ILE A 344 5.83 -10.23 -1.08
N VAL A 345 6.34 -9.77 0.06
CA VAL A 345 6.90 -10.66 1.11
C VAL A 345 5.80 -11.52 1.72
N GLY A 346 4.62 -10.96 2.00
CA GLY A 346 3.48 -11.69 2.57
C GLY A 346 2.97 -12.78 1.65
N ALA A 347 2.74 -12.46 0.38
CA ALA A 347 2.31 -13.43 -0.63
C ALA A 347 3.33 -14.55 -0.80
N GLN A 348 4.63 -14.21 -0.83
CA GLN A 348 5.67 -15.23 -0.95
C GLN A 348 5.79 -16.10 0.31
N ALA A 349 5.58 -15.54 1.51
CA ALA A 349 5.56 -16.31 2.75
C ALA A 349 4.39 -17.31 2.76
N VAL A 350 3.20 -16.91 2.30
CA VAL A 350 2.04 -17.80 2.12
C VAL A 350 2.36 -18.90 1.11
N ALA A 351 2.92 -18.56 -0.05
CA ALA A 351 3.31 -19.54 -1.07
C ALA A 351 4.34 -20.55 -0.54
N CYS A 352 5.35 -20.09 0.22
CA CYS A 352 6.32 -20.98 0.85
C CYS A 352 5.68 -21.91 1.90
N ALA A 353 4.74 -21.40 2.72
CA ALA A 353 4.03 -22.23 3.69
C ALA A 353 3.14 -23.28 3.02
N MET A 354 2.54 -22.95 1.88
CA MET A 354 1.81 -23.92 1.06
C MET A 354 2.72 -24.96 0.44
N ASP A 355 3.89 -24.56 -0.06
CA ASP A 355 4.92 -25.50 -0.58
C ASP A 355 5.35 -26.48 0.51
N GLU A 356 5.66 -26.00 1.72
CA GLU A 356 6.04 -26.85 2.85
C GLU A 356 4.92 -27.84 3.23
N LYS A 357 3.66 -27.38 3.30
CA LYS A 357 2.51 -28.24 3.58
C LYS A 357 2.32 -29.33 2.52
N ALA A 358 2.66 -29.03 1.27
CA ALA A 358 2.62 -29.97 0.16
C ALA A 358 3.90 -30.83 0.03
N GLY A 359 4.85 -30.73 0.97
CA GLY A 359 6.13 -31.47 0.93
C GLY A 359 7.08 -30.96 -0.16
N ARG A 360 6.86 -29.75 -0.71
CA ARG A 360 7.72 -29.15 -1.71
C ARG A 360 8.78 -28.22 -1.05
N PRO A 361 9.95 -28.05 -1.67
CA PRO A 361 10.95 -27.09 -1.19
C PRO A 361 10.42 -25.65 -1.19
N MET A 362 10.85 -24.84 -0.23
CA MET A 362 10.59 -23.40 -0.23
C MET A 362 10.97 -22.76 -1.58
N TYR A 363 10.16 -21.81 -2.02
CA TYR A 363 10.31 -21.09 -3.29
C TYR A 363 10.11 -21.98 -4.54
N THR A 364 9.38 -23.09 -4.43
CA THR A 364 8.87 -23.82 -5.60
C THR A 364 7.84 -22.93 -6.31
N THR A 365 6.90 -22.38 -5.55
CA THR A 365 5.94 -21.38 -6.03
C THR A 365 6.50 -19.97 -5.80
N LYS A 366 6.52 -19.15 -6.86
CA LYS A 366 7.08 -17.79 -6.83
C LYS A 366 6.15 -16.84 -7.60
N SER A 367 5.86 -15.66 -7.03
CA SER A 367 5.19 -14.61 -7.77
C SER A 367 6.18 -13.85 -8.66
N SER A 368 5.70 -13.30 -9.78
CA SER A 368 6.51 -12.45 -10.69
C SER A 368 7.08 -11.24 -9.95
N GLN A 369 6.32 -10.66 -9.03
CA GLN A 369 6.73 -9.52 -8.21
C GLN A 369 7.87 -9.89 -7.25
N PHE A 370 7.83 -11.08 -6.64
CA PHE A 370 8.94 -11.55 -5.80
C PHE A 370 10.20 -11.82 -6.63
N VAL A 371 10.05 -12.40 -7.82
CA VAL A 371 11.15 -12.58 -8.77
C VAL A 371 11.75 -11.24 -9.16
N GLY A 372 10.93 -10.23 -9.52
CA GLY A 372 11.38 -8.89 -9.85
C GLY A 372 12.10 -8.18 -8.69
N LEU A 373 11.57 -8.33 -7.45
CA LEU A 373 12.23 -7.79 -6.25
C LEU A 373 13.63 -8.41 -6.05
N VAL A 374 13.74 -9.73 -6.12
CA VAL A 374 15.02 -10.44 -5.97
C VAL A 374 15.97 -10.14 -7.12
N LYS A 375 15.47 -9.93 -8.32
CA LYS A 375 16.26 -9.52 -9.49
C LYS A 375 16.88 -8.13 -9.34
N GLY A 376 16.20 -7.20 -8.63
CA GLY A 376 16.62 -5.81 -8.44
C GLY A 376 15.80 -4.79 -9.23
N GLU A 377 14.69 -5.20 -9.81
CA GLU A 377 13.83 -4.32 -10.64
C GLU A 377 13.14 -3.21 -9.83
N TYR A 378 13.01 -3.40 -8.52
CA TYR A 378 12.44 -2.39 -7.60
C TYR A 378 13.47 -1.38 -7.08
N GLY A 379 14.77 -1.59 -7.34
CA GLY A 379 15.87 -0.78 -6.81
C GLY A 379 16.74 -1.56 -5.83
N LYS A 380 17.65 -0.81 -5.17
CA LYS A 380 18.64 -1.38 -4.28
C LYS A 380 18.07 -1.72 -2.91
N THR A 381 18.15 -2.99 -2.54
CA THR A 381 17.70 -3.49 -1.23
C THR A 381 18.64 -3.02 -0.09
N PRO A 382 18.12 -2.87 1.15
CA PRO A 382 18.93 -2.48 2.32
C PRO A 382 20.11 -3.41 2.58
N VAL A 383 19.97 -4.70 2.32
CA VAL A 383 21.04 -5.71 2.41
C VAL A 383 21.18 -6.40 1.06
N ALA A 384 22.42 -6.64 0.65
CA ALA A 384 22.68 -7.35 -0.61
C ALA A 384 22.06 -8.76 -0.57
N ILE A 385 21.36 -9.13 -1.63
CA ILE A 385 20.80 -10.46 -1.81
C ILE A 385 21.93 -11.44 -2.20
N ASP A 386 21.93 -12.63 -1.59
CA ASP A 386 22.85 -13.72 -1.92
C ASP A 386 22.82 -14.01 -3.43
N PRO A 387 23.95 -13.95 -4.17
CA PRO A 387 23.97 -14.16 -5.62
C PRO A 387 23.45 -15.53 -6.06
N GLU A 388 23.67 -16.59 -5.27
CA GLU A 388 23.15 -17.93 -5.58
C GLU A 388 21.64 -18.01 -5.36
N PHE A 389 21.14 -17.32 -4.36
CA PHE A 389 19.70 -17.19 -4.17
C PHE A 389 19.07 -16.38 -5.31
N ARG A 390 19.69 -15.26 -5.69
CA ARG A 390 19.21 -14.46 -6.84
C ARG A 390 19.21 -15.28 -8.12
N LEU A 391 20.26 -16.07 -8.39
CA LEU A 391 20.31 -16.98 -9.54
C LEU A 391 19.16 -18.00 -9.50
N LYS A 392 18.92 -18.62 -8.33
CA LYS A 392 17.85 -19.60 -8.15
C LYS A 392 16.45 -19.01 -8.40
N ILE A 393 16.21 -17.78 -7.95
CA ILE A 393 14.88 -17.16 -8.00
C ILE A 393 14.66 -16.43 -9.31
N ALA A 394 15.63 -15.62 -9.74
CA ALA A 394 15.49 -14.66 -10.84
C ALA A 394 16.34 -14.99 -12.09
N GLY A 395 17.11 -16.06 -12.06
CA GLY A 395 17.94 -16.50 -13.20
C GLY A 395 19.19 -15.64 -13.44
N VAL A 396 19.52 -14.70 -12.55
CA VAL A 396 20.68 -13.80 -12.66
C VAL A 396 21.45 -13.77 -11.34
N ARG A 397 22.79 -13.57 -11.39
CA ARG A 397 23.61 -13.46 -10.16
C ARG A 397 23.74 -12.03 -9.68
N GLU A 398 23.76 -11.09 -10.62
CA GLU A 398 23.94 -9.66 -10.35
C GLU A 398 22.60 -8.94 -10.30
N GLU A 399 22.56 -7.83 -9.56
CA GLU A 399 21.44 -6.94 -9.50
C GLU A 399 21.15 -6.38 -10.91
N THR A 400 19.94 -6.57 -11.38
CA THR A 400 19.50 -6.15 -12.70
C THR A 400 18.33 -5.17 -12.54
N PRO A 401 18.59 -3.86 -12.55
CA PRO A 401 17.57 -2.84 -12.45
C PRO A 401 16.56 -2.94 -13.60
N TYR A 402 15.35 -2.46 -13.35
CA TYR A 402 14.33 -2.35 -14.40
C TYR A 402 14.81 -1.39 -15.49
N ASP A 403 14.80 -1.87 -16.73
CA ASP A 403 15.22 -1.11 -17.90
C ASP A 403 14.03 -0.30 -18.46
N THR A 404 13.93 0.96 -18.04
CA THR A 404 12.86 1.86 -18.51
C THR A 404 12.99 2.23 -20.00
N SER A 405 14.13 1.97 -20.66
CA SER A 405 14.26 2.18 -22.11
C SER A 405 13.39 1.22 -22.92
N LYS A 406 13.01 0.10 -22.30
CA LYS A 406 12.11 -0.92 -22.88
C LYS A 406 10.65 -0.71 -22.51
N TYR A 407 10.34 0.37 -21.81
CA TYR A 407 8.96 0.69 -21.45
C TYR A 407 8.11 0.86 -22.71
N GLN A 408 6.98 0.20 -22.73
CA GLN A 408 6.02 0.31 -23.83
C GLN A 408 4.75 0.98 -23.30
N MET A 409 4.35 2.05 -23.99
CA MET A 409 3.10 2.74 -23.68
C MET A 409 1.92 1.78 -23.83
N GLN A 410 0.91 1.95 -23.00
CA GLN A 410 -0.33 1.16 -23.09
C GLN A 410 -1.01 1.38 -24.45
N PRO A 411 -1.61 0.33 -25.03
CA PRO A 411 -2.37 0.47 -26.26
C PRO A 411 -3.50 1.49 -26.12
N ASN A 412 -3.60 2.41 -27.09
CA ASN A 412 -4.65 3.42 -27.14
C ASN A 412 -5.51 3.20 -28.41
N PRO A 413 -6.39 2.18 -28.43
CA PRO A 413 -7.19 1.84 -29.61
C PRO A 413 -8.32 2.85 -29.84
N GLU A 414 -8.84 2.85 -31.07
CA GLU A 414 -10.13 3.45 -31.39
C GLU A 414 -11.26 2.56 -30.85
N LEU A 415 -12.36 3.19 -30.45
CA LEU A 415 -13.55 2.54 -29.89
C LEU A 415 -14.70 2.60 -30.91
N PRO A 416 -14.93 1.56 -31.72
CA PRO A 416 -16.02 1.54 -32.70
C PRO A 416 -17.38 1.76 -32.04
N GLU A 417 -17.59 1.20 -30.85
CA GLU A 417 -18.81 1.34 -30.04
C GLU A 417 -19.06 2.77 -29.53
N ALA A 418 -18.04 3.62 -29.56
CA ALA A 418 -18.12 5.04 -29.19
C ALA A 418 -17.96 5.98 -30.40
N GLY A 419 -18.24 5.48 -31.63
CA GLY A 419 -18.14 6.27 -32.84
C GLY A 419 -16.72 6.44 -33.39
N GLY A 420 -15.77 5.58 -33.01
CA GLY A 420 -14.41 5.56 -33.55
C GLY A 420 -13.46 6.55 -32.86
N VAL A 421 -13.82 7.13 -31.71
CA VAL A 421 -12.91 7.98 -30.92
C VAL A 421 -11.83 7.13 -30.25
N LYS A 422 -10.67 7.72 -29.98
CA LYS A 422 -9.61 7.03 -29.22
C LYS A 422 -10.02 6.82 -27.78
N LEU A 423 -9.55 5.71 -27.20
CA LEU A 423 -9.76 5.39 -25.79
C LEU A 423 -9.26 6.52 -24.87
N ALA A 424 -8.07 7.06 -25.14
CA ALA A 424 -7.53 8.24 -24.48
C ALA A 424 -7.30 9.37 -25.50
N GLU A 425 -7.95 10.53 -25.34
CA GLU A 425 -7.93 11.66 -26.27
C GLU A 425 -7.08 12.84 -25.78
N ASN A 426 -6.72 12.86 -24.50
CA ASN A 426 -5.91 13.90 -23.90
C ASN A 426 -4.86 13.31 -22.95
N GLU A 427 -3.89 14.13 -22.54
CA GLU A 427 -2.77 13.69 -21.72
C GLU A 427 -3.21 13.08 -20.38
N LYS A 428 -4.24 13.64 -19.72
CA LYS A 428 -4.75 13.08 -18.45
C LYS A 428 -5.32 11.68 -18.64
N GLU A 429 -6.04 11.45 -19.73
CA GLU A 429 -6.58 10.12 -20.06
C GLU A 429 -5.47 9.14 -20.44
N VAL A 430 -4.43 9.59 -21.16
CA VAL A 430 -3.23 8.78 -21.43
C VAL A 430 -2.54 8.40 -20.13
N LEU A 431 -2.33 9.36 -19.21
CA LEU A 431 -1.72 9.08 -17.93
C LEU A 431 -2.57 8.13 -17.07
N LEU A 432 -3.89 8.26 -17.09
CA LEU A 432 -4.78 7.30 -16.40
C LEU A 432 -4.61 5.89 -17.00
N LEU A 433 -4.51 5.79 -18.33
CA LEU A 433 -4.32 4.51 -19.00
C LEU A 433 -2.96 3.89 -18.66
N GLU A 434 -1.89 4.69 -18.56
CA GLU A 434 -0.55 4.22 -18.15
C GLU A 434 -0.49 3.79 -16.70
N LEU A 435 -1.12 4.56 -15.80
CA LEU A 435 -1.04 4.32 -14.35
C LEU A 435 -2.00 3.23 -13.85
N PHE A 436 -3.14 3.07 -14.52
CA PHE A 436 -4.22 2.16 -14.12
C PHE A 436 -4.82 1.44 -15.33
N PRO A 437 -4.03 0.68 -16.12
CA PRO A 437 -4.42 0.23 -17.48
C PRO A 437 -5.77 -0.47 -17.51
N MET A 438 -6.03 -1.41 -16.58
CA MET A 438 -7.27 -2.19 -16.58
C MET A 438 -8.48 -1.34 -16.18
N VAL A 439 -8.37 -0.61 -15.09
CA VAL A 439 -9.47 0.21 -14.55
C VAL A 439 -9.75 1.39 -15.48
N ALA A 440 -8.70 2.05 -15.98
CA ALA A 440 -8.83 3.19 -16.88
C ALA A 440 -9.45 2.77 -18.22
N LYS A 441 -9.06 1.63 -18.80
CA LYS A 441 -9.66 1.09 -20.02
C LYS A 441 -11.18 0.93 -19.86
N THR A 442 -11.62 0.25 -18.82
CA THR A 442 -13.05 0.04 -18.54
C THR A 442 -13.79 1.36 -18.31
N TYR A 443 -13.21 2.23 -17.48
CA TYR A 443 -13.79 3.53 -17.14
C TYR A 443 -13.91 4.45 -18.35
N LEU A 444 -12.81 4.65 -19.08
CA LEU A 444 -12.77 5.53 -20.25
C LEU A 444 -13.69 5.03 -21.36
N THR A 445 -13.70 3.71 -21.63
CA THR A 445 -14.64 3.11 -22.58
C THR A 445 -16.09 3.43 -22.17
N GLY A 446 -16.44 3.20 -20.92
CA GLY A 446 -17.80 3.49 -20.43
C GLY A 446 -18.19 4.96 -20.53
N VAL A 447 -17.25 5.89 -20.25
CA VAL A 447 -17.47 7.34 -20.40
C VAL A 447 -17.68 7.72 -21.87
N LYS A 448 -16.82 7.22 -22.78
CA LYS A 448 -16.90 7.52 -24.22
C LYS A 448 -18.17 6.95 -24.85
N VAL A 449 -18.54 5.71 -24.52
CA VAL A 449 -19.79 5.08 -24.99
C VAL A 449 -21.01 5.87 -24.52
N LYS A 450 -21.10 6.20 -23.24
CA LYS A 450 -22.21 7.01 -22.71
C LYS A 450 -22.31 8.38 -23.38
N ALA A 451 -21.17 9.05 -23.60
CA ALA A 451 -21.14 10.34 -24.29
C ALA A 451 -21.61 10.21 -25.76
N TYR A 452 -21.20 9.14 -26.45
CA TYR A 452 -21.62 8.85 -27.81
C TYR A 452 -23.12 8.53 -27.92
N GLU A 453 -23.63 7.68 -27.00
CA GLU A 453 -25.05 7.35 -26.92
C GLU A 453 -25.91 8.57 -26.62
N ALA A 454 -25.47 9.43 -25.67
CA ALA A 454 -26.15 10.68 -25.35
C ALA A 454 -26.21 11.63 -26.56
N LYS A 455 -25.09 11.74 -27.31
CA LYS A 455 -25.04 12.52 -28.54
C LYS A 455 -25.99 11.93 -29.60
N LYS A 456 -25.96 10.62 -29.80
CA LYS A 456 -26.82 9.91 -30.75
C LYS A 456 -28.31 10.00 -30.36
N ALA A 457 -28.61 9.94 -29.06
CA ALA A 457 -29.99 10.13 -28.55
C ALA A 457 -30.50 11.56 -28.74
N ALA A 458 -29.59 12.56 -28.68
CA ALA A 458 -29.93 13.95 -28.96
C ALA A 458 -30.15 14.23 -30.45
N GLU A 459 -29.56 13.41 -31.33
CA GLU A 459 -29.63 13.52 -32.80
C GLU A 459 -30.70 12.61 -33.42
N ALA A 460 -31.33 11.68 -32.65
CA ALA A 460 -32.28 10.69 -33.19
C ALA A 460 -33.75 10.99 -32.90
N PRO A 461 -34.69 10.72 -33.85
CA PRO A 461 -36.12 10.62 -33.53
C PRO A 461 -36.39 9.32 -32.75
N LYS A 462 -37.24 9.43 -31.71
CA LYS A 462 -37.52 8.33 -30.77
C LYS A 462 -38.06 7.05 -31.44
N ALA A 463 -37.41 5.91 -31.21
CA ALA A 463 -37.92 4.57 -31.45
C ALA A 463 -37.36 3.57 -30.40
N GLU A 464 -38.21 2.65 -29.96
CA GLU A 464 -37.96 1.67 -28.88
C GLU A 464 -37.08 0.48 -29.32
N THR A 465 -36.27 -0.10 -28.41
CA THR A 465 -35.50 -1.33 -28.63
C THR A 465 -35.60 -2.32 -27.47
N LYS A 466 -35.71 -3.60 -27.84
CA LYS A 466 -35.77 -4.80 -27.00
C LYS A 466 -34.35 -5.37 -26.74
N ALA A 467 -34.17 -6.00 -25.59
CA ALA A 467 -32.94 -6.68 -25.15
C ALA A 467 -32.92 -8.17 -25.54
N GLU A 468 -31.74 -8.72 -25.80
CA GLU A 468 -31.45 -10.14 -26.07
C GLU A 468 -30.51 -10.76 -25.04
N GLU A 469 -30.81 -12.00 -24.60
CA GLU A 469 -30.05 -12.80 -23.60
C GLU A 469 -29.06 -13.77 -24.28
N ALA A 470 -27.99 -14.16 -23.57
CA ALA A 470 -26.89 -15.02 -24.03
C ALA A 470 -27.01 -16.49 -23.53
N PRO A 471 -26.48 -17.50 -24.24
CA PRO A 471 -26.71 -18.92 -23.97
C PRO A 471 -25.68 -19.61 -23.06
N ALA A 472 -26.07 -20.74 -22.45
CA ALA A 472 -25.33 -21.57 -21.49
C ALA A 472 -24.36 -22.57 -22.17
N GLY A 473 -23.27 -22.92 -21.45
CA GLY A 473 -22.09 -23.64 -21.99
C GLY A 473 -22.21 -25.17 -22.15
N GLN A 474 -21.28 -25.71 -22.95
CA GLN A 474 -21.13 -27.14 -23.30
C GLN A 474 -20.14 -27.86 -22.36
N PRO A 475 -20.12 -29.23 -22.27
CA PRO A 475 -19.21 -29.97 -21.41
C PRO A 475 -17.74 -29.90 -21.87
N ILE A 476 -16.83 -29.81 -20.92
CA ILE A 476 -15.36 -29.71 -21.11
C ILE A 476 -14.81 -31.05 -21.62
N THR A 477 -14.07 -31.06 -22.74
CA THR A 477 -13.49 -32.25 -23.36
C THR A 477 -12.00 -32.08 -23.75
N GLY A 478 -11.43 -30.85 -23.65
CA GLY A 478 -10.04 -30.51 -23.98
C GLY A 478 -9.18 -30.17 -22.77
N ASN A 479 -7.94 -29.72 -23.06
CA ASN A 479 -7.02 -29.27 -22.01
C ASN A 479 -7.52 -27.92 -21.41
N THR A 480 -7.48 -27.80 -20.08
CA THR A 480 -7.87 -26.57 -19.42
C THR A 480 -6.68 -25.78 -18.93
N VAL A 481 -6.66 -24.48 -19.18
CA VAL A 481 -5.76 -23.56 -18.49
C VAL A 481 -6.45 -23.13 -17.19
N ASN A 482 -5.78 -23.38 -16.08
CA ASN A 482 -6.35 -23.22 -14.75
C ASN A 482 -5.75 -22.00 -14.04
N ALA A 483 -6.50 -21.45 -13.08
CA ALA A 483 -6.02 -20.35 -12.23
C ALA A 483 -4.88 -20.84 -11.31
N PRO A 484 -3.66 -20.28 -11.38
CA PRO A 484 -2.55 -20.68 -10.52
C PRO A 484 -2.72 -20.25 -9.06
N LEU A 485 -3.53 -19.23 -8.83
CA LEU A 485 -3.82 -18.62 -7.53
C LEU A 485 -5.31 -18.22 -7.49
N PRO A 486 -5.92 -18.11 -6.31
CA PRO A 486 -7.28 -17.59 -6.23
C PRO A 486 -7.25 -16.08 -6.42
N GLY A 487 -8.25 -15.55 -7.08
CA GLY A 487 -8.34 -14.13 -7.33
C GLY A 487 -9.55 -13.78 -8.16
N ARG A 488 -9.60 -12.54 -8.61
CA ARG A 488 -10.65 -12.02 -9.49
C ARG A 488 -10.13 -11.91 -10.91
N ILE A 489 -10.88 -12.40 -11.88
CA ILE A 489 -10.55 -12.22 -13.30
C ILE A 489 -10.70 -10.75 -13.67
N LEU A 490 -9.59 -10.11 -14.06
CA LEU A 490 -9.59 -8.72 -14.51
C LEU A 490 -9.83 -8.62 -16.01
N GLU A 491 -9.17 -9.47 -16.79
CA GLU A 491 -9.26 -9.45 -18.25
C GLU A 491 -9.12 -10.85 -18.83
N ILE A 492 -9.83 -11.11 -19.91
CA ILE A 492 -9.65 -12.28 -20.77
C ILE A 492 -9.15 -11.77 -22.13
N LYS A 493 -7.94 -12.16 -22.52
CA LYS A 493 -7.22 -11.61 -23.70
C LYS A 493 -7.44 -12.40 -24.98
N VAL A 494 -8.23 -13.45 -24.93
CA VAL A 494 -8.53 -14.33 -26.05
C VAL A 494 -10.03 -14.51 -26.25
N LYS A 495 -10.45 -14.91 -27.42
CA LYS A 495 -11.82 -15.24 -27.79
C LYS A 495 -11.92 -16.70 -28.22
N VAL A 496 -13.12 -17.27 -28.15
CA VAL A 496 -13.39 -18.60 -28.72
C VAL A 496 -13.04 -18.60 -30.21
N GLY A 497 -12.23 -19.58 -30.61
CA GLY A 497 -11.70 -19.71 -31.94
C GLY A 497 -10.30 -19.12 -32.18
N ASP A 498 -9.74 -18.40 -31.20
CA ASP A 498 -8.37 -17.88 -31.31
C ASP A 498 -7.34 -19.00 -31.19
N SER A 499 -6.27 -18.93 -32.00
CA SER A 499 -5.11 -19.81 -31.87
C SER A 499 -4.15 -19.26 -30.81
N VAL A 500 -3.77 -20.06 -29.83
CA VAL A 500 -2.86 -19.72 -28.74
C VAL A 500 -1.61 -20.59 -28.76
N LYS A 501 -0.48 -20.04 -28.29
CA LYS A 501 0.79 -20.74 -28.13
C LYS A 501 1.04 -21.04 -26.65
N ALA A 502 1.77 -22.09 -26.35
CA ALA A 502 2.27 -22.30 -24.99
C ALA A 502 3.14 -21.11 -24.54
N GLY A 503 2.88 -20.60 -23.34
CA GLY A 503 3.49 -19.38 -22.80
C GLY A 503 2.81 -18.07 -23.23
N GLN A 504 1.78 -18.10 -24.07
CA GLN A 504 1.03 -16.91 -24.45
C GLN A 504 0.09 -16.49 -23.31
N GLU A 505 0.09 -15.19 -22.99
CA GLU A 505 -0.83 -14.62 -22.00
C GLU A 505 -2.27 -14.64 -22.55
N ILE A 506 -3.19 -15.23 -21.76
CA ILE A 506 -4.59 -15.44 -22.16
C ILE A 506 -5.61 -14.78 -21.23
N ALA A 507 -5.20 -14.48 -20.00
CA ALA A 507 -6.03 -13.76 -19.04
C ALA A 507 -5.17 -13.03 -18.00
N VAL A 508 -5.78 -12.10 -17.28
CA VAL A 508 -5.18 -11.42 -16.12
C VAL A 508 -6.04 -11.68 -14.89
N LEU A 509 -5.39 -12.12 -13.80
CA LEU A 509 -5.99 -12.42 -12.52
C LEU A 509 -5.48 -11.44 -11.45
N GLU A 510 -6.36 -10.77 -10.73
CA GLU A 510 -6.01 -10.02 -9.53
C GLU A 510 -5.98 -10.96 -8.31
N ALA A 511 -4.81 -11.11 -7.72
CA ALA A 511 -4.63 -11.77 -6.44
C ALA A 511 -3.84 -10.86 -5.48
N MET A 512 -4.33 -10.66 -4.26
CA MET A 512 -3.72 -9.77 -3.25
C MET A 512 -3.50 -8.33 -3.71
N LYS A 513 -4.42 -7.77 -4.51
CA LYS A 513 -4.29 -6.44 -5.14
C LYS A 513 -3.11 -6.33 -6.12
N MET A 514 -2.64 -7.46 -6.63
CA MET A 514 -1.59 -7.54 -7.65
C MET A 514 -2.15 -8.24 -8.89
N GLU A 515 -1.81 -7.71 -10.06
CA GLU A 515 -2.17 -8.32 -11.33
C GLU A 515 -1.19 -9.47 -11.64
N ASN A 516 -1.74 -10.64 -11.98
CA ASN A 516 -0.96 -11.81 -12.35
C ASN A 516 -1.40 -12.26 -13.74
N SER A 517 -0.44 -12.29 -14.67
CA SER A 517 -0.67 -12.81 -16.02
C SER A 517 -0.87 -14.33 -15.99
N ILE A 518 -1.96 -14.79 -16.57
CA ILE A 518 -2.23 -16.20 -16.80
C ILE A 518 -1.79 -16.53 -18.23
N VAL A 519 -0.84 -17.46 -18.33
CA VAL A 519 -0.34 -17.93 -19.63
C VAL A 519 -0.90 -19.31 -19.94
N SER A 520 -1.09 -19.60 -21.23
CA SER A 520 -1.51 -20.93 -21.66
C SER A 520 -0.36 -21.94 -21.52
N ASP A 521 -0.60 -23.04 -20.85
CA ASP A 521 0.34 -24.18 -20.82
C ASP A 521 0.32 -24.98 -22.14
N TYR A 522 -0.66 -24.73 -23.00
CA TYR A 522 -0.92 -25.51 -24.21
C TYR A 522 -0.90 -24.62 -25.46
N ALA A 523 -0.46 -25.18 -26.56
CA ALA A 523 -0.67 -24.60 -27.88
C ALA A 523 -1.90 -25.25 -28.51
N GLY A 524 -2.82 -24.46 -29.10
CA GLY A 524 -4.03 -24.98 -29.71
C GLY A 524 -5.03 -23.88 -30.04
N THR A 525 -6.31 -24.23 -30.15
CA THR A 525 -7.41 -23.29 -30.41
C THR A 525 -8.28 -23.15 -29.16
N VAL A 526 -8.64 -21.94 -28.78
CA VAL A 526 -9.58 -21.68 -27.70
C VAL A 526 -10.96 -22.22 -28.04
N LYS A 527 -11.39 -23.27 -27.34
CA LYS A 527 -12.67 -23.95 -27.58
C LYS A 527 -13.81 -23.26 -26.82
N GLN A 528 -13.60 -22.99 -25.54
CA GLN A 528 -14.53 -22.22 -24.73
C GLN A 528 -13.82 -21.44 -23.62
N ILE A 529 -14.48 -20.37 -23.17
CA ILE A 529 -14.07 -19.55 -22.05
C ILE A 529 -15.06 -19.80 -20.92
N LEU A 530 -14.55 -20.30 -19.78
CA LEU A 530 -15.35 -20.83 -18.67
C LEU A 530 -15.63 -19.78 -17.59
N VAL A 531 -15.01 -18.59 -17.70
CA VAL A 531 -15.11 -17.50 -16.74
C VAL A 531 -15.38 -16.18 -17.47
N LYS A 532 -15.84 -15.19 -16.71
CA LYS A 532 -16.07 -13.81 -17.21
C LYS A 532 -15.20 -12.84 -16.44
N THR A 533 -14.90 -11.69 -17.05
CA THR A 533 -14.31 -10.56 -16.34
C THR A 533 -15.18 -10.19 -15.12
N GLY A 534 -14.54 -10.12 -13.96
CA GLY A 534 -15.20 -9.87 -12.68
C GLY A 534 -15.45 -11.12 -11.82
N ASP A 535 -15.35 -12.33 -12.37
CA ASP A 535 -15.53 -13.57 -11.62
C ASP A 535 -14.42 -13.80 -10.60
N ASN A 536 -14.79 -14.32 -9.44
CA ASN A 536 -13.82 -14.79 -8.44
C ASN A 536 -13.57 -16.29 -8.68
N VAL A 537 -12.31 -16.66 -8.86
CA VAL A 537 -11.86 -18.01 -9.11
C VAL A 537 -11.00 -18.54 -7.97
N GLN A 538 -11.05 -19.85 -7.76
CA GLN A 538 -10.17 -20.55 -6.81
C GLN A 538 -8.92 -21.05 -7.54
N THR A 539 -7.88 -21.41 -6.78
CA THR A 539 -6.74 -22.16 -7.35
C THR A 539 -7.25 -23.40 -8.08
N ASP A 540 -6.65 -23.70 -9.21
CA ASP A 540 -6.99 -24.81 -10.11
C ASP A 540 -8.39 -24.70 -10.75
N ALA A 541 -9.11 -23.59 -10.59
CA ALA A 541 -10.35 -23.36 -11.33
C ALA A 541 -10.04 -23.28 -12.84
N ALA A 542 -10.77 -24.05 -13.65
CA ALA A 542 -10.66 -24.01 -15.10
C ALA A 542 -11.12 -22.66 -15.63
N LEU A 543 -10.28 -21.99 -16.40
CA LEU A 543 -10.53 -20.66 -16.96
C LEU A 543 -10.88 -20.71 -18.44
N ILE A 544 -10.11 -21.43 -19.20
CA ILE A 544 -10.20 -21.51 -20.67
C ILE A 544 -9.87 -22.95 -21.11
N GLU A 545 -10.68 -23.49 -22.01
CA GLU A 545 -10.43 -24.78 -22.65
C GLU A 545 -9.72 -24.55 -23.99
N VAL A 546 -8.60 -25.27 -24.19
CA VAL A 546 -7.78 -25.25 -25.42
C VAL A 546 -7.74 -26.66 -26.01
N GLU A 547 -8.02 -26.78 -27.31
CA GLU A 547 -8.03 -28.03 -28.08
C GLU A 547 -6.92 -28.06 -29.12
#